data_1dbb9b88803cdfe6bd0607e27e62df7d
#
_entry.id   1dbb9b88803cdfe6bd0607e27e62df7d
#
_cell.length_a   1.000
_cell.length_b   1.000
_cell.length_c   1.000
_cell.angle_alpha   90.00
_cell.angle_beta   90.00
_cell.angle_gamma   90.00
#
_symmetry.space_group_name_H-M   'P 1'
#
loop_
_entity.id
_entity.type
_entity.pdbx_description
1 polymer ?
#
loop_
_entity_poly.entity_id
_entity_poly.type
_entity_poly.pdbx_seq_one_letter_code
_entity_poly.pdbx_strand_id
1 'polypeptide(L)'
;ANVHENPAHLEQLEQWLRSYRPQELFDDAGRLNAELRALAPQGTRRMSANPHANGGRLRKPLRMPDFREYAVTVSQPGASAAETTRPLGALLRDVLRLNPCNFRVFGPDETKSNRLDAVYEVTKKTWLAETLPEDEDGSELAPDGRVMEMLSEHTLEGWLEGYLLTGRHGFFSTYEAFAHVIDSMFNQHAKWLDIAEDLPW
;
A
#
# COMPACT_ATOMS: atom_id res chain seq x y z
N ALA A 1 23.92 -3.88 -30.77
CA ALA A 1 25.24 -3.63 -31.41
C ALA A 1 26.32 -4.19 -30.49
N ASN A 2 27.28 -4.90 -31.07
CA ASN A 2 28.42 -5.47 -30.35
C ASN A 2 29.46 -4.37 -30.10
N VAL A 3 29.48 -3.76 -28.93
CA VAL A 3 30.40 -2.66 -28.58
C VAL A 3 31.89 -3.10 -28.66
N HIS A 4 32.16 -4.39 -28.47
CA HIS A 4 33.52 -4.91 -28.50
C HIS A 4 34.12 -4.93 -29.93
N GLU A 5 33.27 -4.92 -30.93
CA GLU A 5 33.68 -5.00 -32.35
C GLU A 5 33.63 -3.64 -33.06
N ASN A 6 33.13 -2.60 -32.40
CA ASN A 6 33.00 -1.26 -32.97
C ASN A 6 33.58 -0.19 -32.04
N PRO A 7 34.81 0.27 -32.29
CA PRO A 7 35.48 1.28 -31.44
C PRO A 7 34.69 2.58 -31.32
N ALA A 8 34.00 3.02 -32.38
CA ALA A 8 33.21 4.25 -32.33
C ALA A 8 31.99 4.14 -31.39
N HIS A 9 31.37 2.97 -31.35
CA HIS A 9 30.27 2.74 -30.38
C HIS A 9 30.79 2.65 -28.94
N LEU A 10 31.99 2.09 -28.74
CA LEU A 10 32.65 2.04 -27.45
C LEU A 10 32.95 3.45 -26.92
N GLU A 11 33.53 4.29 -27.80
CA GLU A 11 33.83 5.69 -27.45
C GLU A 11 32.56 6.47 -27.09
N GLN A 12 31.49 6.31 -27.87
CA GLN A 12 30.19 6.95 -27.59
C GLN A 12 29.61 6.48 -26.26
N LEU A 13 29.69 5.19 -25.95
CA LEU A 13 29.26 4.61 -24.67
C LEU A 13 30.10 5.18 -23.51
N GLU A 14 31.43 5.25 -23.70
CA GLU A 14 32.33 5.81 -22.69
C GLU A 14 32.01 7.29 -22.41
N GLN A 15 31.80 8.11 -23.43
CA GLN A 15 31.43 9.50 -23.31
C GLN A 15 30.10 9.65 -22.55
N TRP A 16 29.12 8.81 -22.88
CA TRP A 16 27.83 8.81 -22.19
C TRP A 16 27.97 8.41 -20.72
N LEU A 17 28.72 7.35 -20.39
CA LEU A 17 28.97 6.95 -19.02
C LEU A 17 29.73 8.03 -18.22
N ARG A 18 30.72 8.68 -18.84
CA ARG A 18 31.46 9.79 -18.21
C ARG A 18 30.58 11.01 -17.96
N SER A 19 29.52 11.22 -18.73
CA SER A 19 28.59 12.34 -18.51
C SER A 19 27.84 12.26 -17.18
N TYR A 20 27.71 11.07 -16.56
CA TYR A 20 27.18 10.91 -15.22
C TYR A 20 28.14 11.34 -14.10
N ARG A 21 29.37 11.68 -14.44
CA ARG A 21 30.39 12.16 -13.49
C ARG A 21 30.56 11.27 -12.25
N PRO A 22 30.81 9.94 -12.43
CA PRO A 22 30.90 8.99 -11.31
C PRO A 22 31.96 9.36 -10.28
N GLN A 23 33.01 10.11 -10.66
CA GLN A 23 34.05 10.62 -9.74
C GLN A 23 33.50 11.61 -8.70
N GLU A 24 32.33 12.19 -8.91
CA GLU A 24 31.68 13.03 -7.88
C GLU A 24 30.99 12.19 -6.81
N LEU A 25 30.68 10.94 -7.14
CA LEU A 25 29.97 10.03 -6.25
C LEU A 25 30.90 9.00 -5.58
N PHE A 26 31.93 8.57 -6.28
CA PHE A 26 32.81 7.49 -5.88
C PHE A 26 34.29 7.88 -5.94
N ASP A 27 35.08 7.28 -5.04
CA ASP A 27 36.55 7.38 -5.05
C ASP A 27 37.15 6.44 -6.11
N ASP A 28 38.47 6.52 -6.30
CA ASP A 28 39.21 5.69 -7.30
C ASP A 28 39.12 4.19 -7.02
N ALA A 29 38.74 3.78 -5.83
CA ALA A 29 38.49 2.39 -5.46
C ALA A 29 37.01 1.98 -5.65
N GLY A 30 36.18 2.85 -6.23
CA GLY A 30 34.76 2.61 -6.45
C GLY A 30 33.91 2.66 -5.18
N ARG A 31 34.41 3.24 -4.08
CA ARG A 31 33.68 3.39 -2.83
C ARG A 31 32.97 4.74 -2.82
N LEU A 32 31.75 4.76 -2.30
CA LEU A 32 30.98 5.99 -2.13
C LEU A 32 31.78 7.03 -1.33
N ASN A 33 31.83 8.27 -1.81
CA ASN A 33 32.48 9.39 -1.13
C ASN A 33 31.98 9.54 0.31
N ALA A 34 32.87 9.96 1.21
CA ALA A 34 32.61 9.99 2.66
C ALA A 34 31.36 10.84 3.02
N GLU A 35 31.19 11.98 2.35
CA GLU A 35 30.04 12.86 2.56
C GLU A 35 28.71 12.19 2.19
N LEU A 36 28.68 11.50 1.05
CA LEU A 36 27.50 10.76 0.62
C LEU A 36 27.24 9.54 1.49
N ARG A 37 28.31 8.87 1.94
CA ARG A 37 28.21 7.74 2.88
C ARG A 37 27.60 8.14 4.21
N ALA A 38 27.85 9.36 4.66
CA ALA A 38 27.27 9.89 5.90
C ALA A 38 25.74 10.06 5.82
N LEU A 39 25.18 10.20 4.61
CA LEU A 39 23.73 10.28 4.38
C LEU A 39 23.05 8.90 4.46
N ALA A 40 23.80 7.80 4.31
CA ALA A 40 23.25 6.46 4.34
C ALA A 40 22.65 6.15 5.73
N PRO A 41 21.43 5.58 5.78
CA PRO A 41 20.80 5.25 7.05
C PRO A 41 21.62 4.21 7.82
N GLN A 42 21.70 4.37 9.15
CA GLN A 42 22.42 3.48 10.05
C GLN A 42 21.51 2.92 11.14
N GLY A 43 21.89 1.79 11.71
CA GLY A 43 21.14 1.14 12.79
C GLY A 43 19.69 0.83 12.35
N THR A 44 18.73 1.15 13.20
CA THR A 44 17.30 0.92 12.97
C THR A 44 16.69 1.79 11.86
N ARG A 45 17.41 2.76 11.35
CA ARG A 45 16.98 3.54 10.17
C ARG A 45 17.17 2.78 8.86
N ARG A 46 17.95 1.71 8.85
CA ARG A 46 18.08 0.82 7.68
C ARG A 46 16.81 -0.01 7.55
N MET A 47 16.29 -0.16 6.32
CA MET A 47 15.05 -0.89 6.08
C MET A 47 15.08 -2.30 6.70
N SER A 48 16.14 -3.08 6.45
CA SER A 48 16.28 -4.45 6.96
C SER A 48 16.45 -4.56 8.48
N ALA A 49 16.83 -3.48 9.15
CA ALA A 49 17.02 -3.42 10.61
C ALA A 49 15.88 -2.68 11.32
N ASN A 50 14.98 -2.03 10.57
CA ASN A 50 13.86 -1.30 11.14
C ASN A 50 12.79 -2.30 11.62
N PRO A 51 12.43 -2.31 12.90
CA PRO A 51 11.40 -3.23 13.40
C PRO A 51 10.02 -2.99 12.77
N HIS A 52 9.74 -1.77 12.29
CA HIS A 52 8.49 -1.46 11.58
C HIS A 52 8.42 -2.01 10.16
N ALA A 53 9.56 -2.31 9.53
CA ALA A 53 9.64 -2.97 8.24
C ALA A 53 9.84 -4.50 8.35
N ASN A 54 9.86 -5.04 9.57
CA ASN A 54 10.02 -6.45 9.83
C ASN A 54 8.69 -7.04 10.29
N GLY A 55 7.93 -7.63 9.37
CA GLY A 55 6.58 -8.14 9.59
C GLY A 55 6.47 -9.11 10.76
N GLY A 56 7.47 -9.94 10.98
CA GLY A 56 7.48 -10.91 12.07
C GLY A 56 7.44 -10.28 13.47
N ARG A 57 7.97 -9.08 13.64
CA ARG A 57 7.94 -8.35 14.92
C ARG A 57 6.65 -7.59 15.16
N LEU A 58 6.02 -7.11 14.10
CA LEU A 58 4.81 -6.28 14.17
C LEU A 58 3.54 -7.08 13.95
N ARG A 59 3.67 -8.34 13.58
CA ARG A 59 2.53 -9.22 13.32
C ARG A 59 1.60 -9.26 14.53
N LYS A 60 0.38 -8.84 14.31
CA LYS A 60 -0.72 -8.95 15.27
C LYS A 60 -1.84 -9.76 14.63
N PRO A 61 -2.46 -10.70 15.36
CA PRO A 61 -3.63 -11.41 14.85
C PRO A 61 -4.73 -10.42 14.45
N LEU A 62 -5.36 -10.66 13.32
CA LEU A 62 -6.56 -9.92 12.93
C LEU A 62 -7.72 -10.36 13.83
N ARG A 63 -8.34 -9.40 14.49
CA ARG A 63 -9.54 -9.62 15.32
C ARG A 63 -10.76 -9.38 14.45
N MET A 64 -11.55 -10.43 14.25
CA MET A 64 -12.77 -10.37 13.43
C MET A 64 -14.01 -10.39 14.33
N PRO A 65 -15.04 -9.59 14.02
CA PRO A 65 -16.36 -9.77 14.61
C PRO A 65 -17.02 -11.05 14.03
N ASP A 66 -18.11 -11.51 14.65
CA ASP A 66 -18.88 -12.61 14.08
C ASP A 66 -19.63 -12.10 12.82
N PHE A 67 -19.25 -12.59 11.65
CA PHE A 67 -19.83 -12.17 10.37
C PHE A 67 -21.33 -12.45 10.27
N ARG A 68 -21.87 -13.39 11.09
CA ARG A 68 -23.30 -13.73 11.11
C ARG A 68 -24.17 -12.57 11.61
N GLU A 69 -23.61 -11.67 12.42
CA GLU A 69 -24.30 -10.49 12.94
C GLU A 69 -24.64 -9.47 11.84
N TYR A 70 -23.99 -9.57 10.68
CA TYR A 70 -24.20 -8.70 9.52
C TYR A 70 -25.08 -9.34 8.44
N ALA A 71 -25.60 -10.52 8.68
CA ALA A 71 -26.43 -11.23 7.73
C ALA A 71 -27.77 -10.51 7.51
N VAL A 72 -28.17 -10.36 6.26
CA VAL A 72 -29.52 -9.88 5.89
C VAL A 72 -30.52 -11.00 6.16
N THR A 73 -31.57 -10.70 6.93
CA THR A 73 -32.64 -11.66 7.20
C THR A 73 -33.49 -11.83 5.96
N VAL A 74 -33.55 -13.04 5.43
CA VAL A 74 -34.39 -13.42 4.27
C VAL A 74 -35.42 -14.45 4.76
N SER A 75 -36.67 -14.04 4.86
CA SER A 75 -37.76 -14.89 5.35
C SER A 75 -38.18 -15.97 4.35
N GLN A 76 -38.10 -15.66 3.07
CA GLN A 76 -38.33 -16.58 1.96
C GLN A 76 -37.62 -16.10 0.70
N PRO A 77 -37.35 -16.96 -0.29
CA PRO A 77 -36.69 -16.56 -1.53
C PRO A 77 -37.44 -15.40 -2.23
N GLY A 78 -36.71 -14.36 -2.60
CA GLY A 78 -37.25 -13.17 -3.27
C GLY A 78 -37.98 -12.15 -2.37
N ALA A 79 -38.09 -12.38 -1.06
CA ALA A 79 -38.80 -11.50 -0.14
C ALA A 79 -38.00 -10.25 0.26
N SER A 80 -36.70 -10.26 0.09
CA SER A 80 -35.81 -9.17 0.52
C SER A 80 -34.90 -8.74 -0.63
N ALA A 81 -34.72 -7.43 -0.75
CA ALA A 81 -33.70 -6.83 -1.60
C ALA A 81 -32.71 -6.07 -0.72
N ALA A 82 -31.43 -6.26 -0.93
CA ALA A 82 -30.38 -5.56 -0.19
C ALA A 82 -29.17 -5.28 -1.09
N GLU A 83 -28.46 -4.21 -0.78
CA GLU A 83 -27.16 -3.92 -1.38
C GLU A 83 -26.10 -4.80 -0.69
N THR A 84 -25.45 -5.67 -1.47
CA THR A 84 -24.52 -6.70 -0.93
C THR A 84 -23.33 -6.13 -0.20
N THR A 85 -22.82 -4.96 -0.59
CA THR A 85 -21.66 -4.30 0.00
C THR A 85 -21.98 -3.49 1.26
N ARG A 86 -23.25 -3.12 1.50
CA ARG A 86 -23.61 -2.37 2.69
C ARG A 86 -23.38 -3.14 4.00
N PRO A 87 -23.77 -4.41 4.15
CA PRO A 87 -23.39 -5.23 5.30
C PRO A 87 -21.86 -5.39 5.43
N LEU A 88 -21.13 -5.48 4.31
CA LEU A 88 -19.69 -5.50 4.30
C LEU A 88 -19.09 -4.21 4.89
N GLY A 89 -19.66 -3.04 4.56
CA GLY A 89 -19.25 -1.76 5.16
C GLY A 89 -19.39 -1.75 6.66
N ALA A 90 -20.50 -2.28 7.19
CA ALA A 90 -20.71 -2.42 8.65
C ALA A 90 -19.71 -3.40 9.29
N LEU A 91 -19.44 -4.53 8.64
CA LEU A 91 -18.41 -5.48 9.06
C LEU A 91 -17.01 -4.81 9.12
N LEU A 92 -16.61 -4.10 8.06
CA LEU A 92 -15.33 -3.40 8.00
C LEU A 92 -15.20 -2.32 9.06
N ARG A 93 -16.28 -1.58 9.35
CA ARG A 93 -16.33 -0.63 10.48
C ARG A 93 -15.90 -1.31 11.78
N ASP A 94 -16.47 -2.46 12.08
CA ASP A 94 -16.21 -3.16 13.33
C ASP A 94 -14.87 -3.87 13.34
N VAL A 95 -14.38 -4.34 12.19
CA VAL A 95 -12.98 -4.76 12.01
C VAL A 95 -12.03 -3.60 12.33
N LEU A 96 -12.29 -2.40 11.83
CA LEU A 96 -11.51 -1.19 12.14
C LEU A 96 -11.53 -0.86 13.65
N ARG A 97 -12.67 -1.01 14.33
CA ARG A 97 -12.79 -0.82 15.80
C ARG A 97 -11.93 -1.80 16.58
N LEU A 98 -11.97 -3.07 16.18
CA LEU A 98 -11.22 -4.14 16.85
C LEU A 98 -9.71 -4.08 16.58
N ASN A 99 -9.28 -3.43 15.49
CA ASN A 99 -7.91 -3.39 15.03
C ASN A 99 -7.42 -1.94 14.81
N PRO A 100 -7.36 -1.10 15.87
CA PRO A 100 -7.11 0.33 15.72
C PRO A 100 -5.72 0.68 15.16
N CYS A 101 -4.72 -0.20 15.31
CA CYS A 101 -3.33 0.08 14.96
C CYS A 101 -2.80 -0.78 13.79
N ASN A 102 -3.59 -1.75 13.31
CA ASN A 102 -3.09 -2.75 12.37
C ASN A 102 -4.05 -3.10 11.21
N PHE A 103 -5.04 -2.26 10.96
CA PHE A 103 -5.96 -2.42 9.84
C PHE A 103 -6.23 -1.09 9.13
N ARG A 104 -6.18 -1.09 7.79
CA ARG A 104 -6.50 0.03 6.93
C ARG A 104 -7.38 -0.40 5.75
N VAL A 105 -8.16 0.54 5.23
CA VAL A 105 -8.93 0.39 3.99
C VAL A 105 -8.21 1.18 2.89
N PHE A 106 -8.17 0.61 1.70
CA PHE A 106 -7.58 1.20 0.50
C PHE A 106 -8.61 1.19 -0.62
N GLY A 107 -8.78 2.29 -1.32
CA GLY A 107 -9.73 2.37 -2.43
C GLY A 107 -9.55 3.65 -3.25
N PRO A 108 -9.75 3.60 -4.57
CA PRO A 108 -9.53 4.76 -5.46
C PRO A 108 -10.72 5.72 -5.44
N ASP A 109 -10.95 6.41 -4.31
CA ASP A 109 -12.07 7.36 -4.09
C ASP A 109 -13.47 6.73 -4.25
N GLU A 110 -13.61 5.45 -3.93
CA GLU A 110 -14.82 4.68 -4.19
C GLU A 110 -15.48 4.14 -2.91
N THR A 111 -15.02 4.54 -1.72
CA THR A 111 -15.49 3.98 -0.45
C THR A 111 -17.00 4.18 -0.26
N LYS A 112 -17.50 5.39 -0.50
CA LYS A 112 -18.95 5.70 -0.37
C LYS A 112 -19.78 5.06 -1.49
N SER A 113 -19.32 5.14 -2.72
CA SER A 113 -20.04 4.58 -3.86
C SER A 113 -20.11 3.06 -3.84
N ASN A 114 -19.11 2.39 -3.25
CA ASN A 114 -19.11 0.96 -2.94
C ASN A 114 -19.95 0.59 -1.69
N ARG A 115 -20.67 1.53 -1.10
CA ARG A 115 -21.50 1.33 0.12
C ARG A 115 -20.68 0.91 1.35
N LEU A 116 -19.43 1.33 1.42
CA LEU A 116 -18.53 1.06 2.55
C LEU A 116 -18.47 2.25 3.53
N ASP A 117 -19.33 3.24 3.35
CA ASP A 117 -19.38 4.51 4.10
C ASP A 117 -19.46 4.34 5.62
N ALA A 118 -19.98 3.21 6.13
CA ALA A 118 -19.99 2.90 7.56
C ALA A 118 -18.59 2.95 8.21
N VAL A 119 -17.49 2.77 7.45
CA VAL A 119 -16.12 2.88 7.98
C VAL A 119 -15.83 4.29 8.53
N TYR A 120 -16.48 5.32 8.00
CA TYR A 120 -16.31 6.70 8.44
C TYR A 120 -16.95 7.00 9.82
N GLU A 121 -17.75 6.10 10.36
CA GLU A 121 -18.20 6.19 11.76
C GLU A 121 -17.05 6.01 12.78
N VAL A 122 -15.92 5.41 12.37
CA VAL A 122 -14.80 5.05 13.26
C VAL A 122 -13.45 5.59 12.83
N THR A 123 -13.34 6.08 11.61
CA THR A 123 -12.09 6.64 11.09
C THR A 123 -12.39 7.67 10.01
N LYS A 124 -11.32 8.27 9.48
CA LYS A 124 -11.37 9.25 8.39
C LYS A 124 -10.45 8.83 7.25
N LYS A 125 -10.51 9.57 6.14
CA LYS A 125 -9.51 9.50 5.07
C LYS A 125 -8.17 10.00 5.61
N THR A 126 -7.09 9.35 5.25
CA THR A 126 -5.73 9.80 5.57
C THR A 126 -5.41 11.06 4.77
N TRP A 127 -5.07 12.14 5.45
CA TRP A 127 -4.72 13.40 4.82
C TRP A 127 -3.62 14.11 5.59
N LEU A 128 -2.47 14.34 4.93
CA LEU A 128 -1.30 14.95 5.56
C LEU A 128 -1.05 16.40 5.12
N ALA A 129 -1.76 16.85 4.06
CA ALA A 129 -1.67 18.24 3.63
C ALA A 129 -2.48 19.16 4.56
N GLU A 130 -2.21 20.45 4.48
CA GLU A 130 -3.00 21.47 5.15
C GLU A 130 -4.45 21.46 4.61
N THR A 131 -5.41 21.59 5.51
CA THR A 131 -6.83 21.77 5.15
C THR A 131 -7.15 23.25 5.19
N LEU A 132 -7.61 23.80 4.09
CA LEU A 132 -7.98 25.20 3.98
C LEU A 132 -9.44 25.42 4.41
N PRO A 133 -9.83 26.65 4.78
CA PRO A 133 -11.22 26.95 5.15
C PRO A 133 -12.25 26.69 4.04
N GLU A 134 -11.80 26.68 2.78
CA GLU A 134 -12.61 26.42 1.59
C GLU A 134 -12.81 24.91 1.31
N ASP A 135 -12.08 24.04 1.99
CA ASP A 135 -12.19 22.59 1.81
C ASP A 135 -13.45 22.06 2.50
N GLU A 136 -14.52 21.86 1.75
CA GLU A 136 -15.82 21.38 2.25
C GLU A 136 -15.72 19.98 2.88
N ASP A 137 -14.84 19.12 2.37
CA ASP A 137 -14.62 17.75 2.84
C ASP A 137 -13.68 17.65 4.06
N GLY A 138 -13.20 18.77 4.60
CA GLY A 138 -12.23 18.79 5.70
C GLY A 138 -12.65 18.00 6.94
N SER A 139 -13.96 17.85 7.18
CA SER A 139 -14.47 17.04 8.31
C SER A 139 -14.23 15.53 8.16
N GLU A 140 -14.04 15.04 6.94
CA GLU A 140 -13.77 13.63 6.62
C GLU A 140 -12.27 13.30 6.53
N LEU A 141 -11.41 14.31 6.67
CA LEU A 141 -9.97 14.21 6.52
C LEU A 141 -9.28 14.23 7.90
N ALA A 142 -8.23 13.43 8.06
CA ALA A 142 -7.38 13.47 9.25
C ALA A 142 -6.00 12.84 8.98
N PRO A 143 -4.92 13.37 9.61
CA PRO A 143 -3.58 12.79 9.45
C PRO A 143 -3.48 11.34 9.93
N ASP A 144 -4.27 10.96 10.92
CA ASP A 144 -4.36 9.61 11.49
C ASP A 144 -5.49 8.76 10.89
N GLY A 145 -6.16 9.26 9.86
CA GLY A 145 -7.18 8.53 9.12
C GLY A 145 -6.68 7.17 8.63
N ARG A 146 -7.58 6.20 8.51
CA ARG A 146 -7.24 4.82 8.12
C ARG A 146 -7.89 4.37 6.82
N VAL A 147 -8.55 5.28 6.11
CA VAL A 147 -8.98 5.07 4.73
C VAL A 147 -7.97 5.77 3.83
N MET A 148 -7.28 4.98 3.02
CA MET A 148 -6.27 5.46 2.06
C MET A 148 -6.94 5.58 0.70
N GLU A 149 -7.10 6.79 0.20
CA GLU A 149 -7.70 7.04 -1.11
C GLU A 149 -6.72 7.72 -2.05
N MET A 150 -6.67 7.24 -3.29
CA MET A 150 -5.91 7.81 -4.39
C MET A 150 -6.48 7.29 -5.71
N LEU A 151 -6.60 8.14 -6.71
CA LEU A 151 -7.07 7.73 -8.04
C LEU A 151 -5.99 6.97 -8.82
N SER A 152 -5.53 5.88 -8.24
CA SER A 152 -4.57 4.96 -8.85
C SER A 152 -4.62 3.61 -8.12
N GLU A 153 -5.25 2.63 -8.74
CA GLU A 153 -5.36 1.27 -8.23
C GLU A 153 -3.99 0.64 -7.98
N HIS A 154 -3.06 0.77 -8.93
CA HIS A 154 -1.71 0.25 -8.79
C HIS A 154 -0.95 0.82 -7.58
N THR A 155 -1.06 2.13 -7.34
CA THR A 155 -0.44 2.76 -6.17
C THR A 155 -1.06 2.23 -4.87
N LEU A 156 -2.39 2.09 -4.83
CA LEU A 156 -3.10 1.59 -3.65
C LEU A 156 -2.79 0.13 -3.35
N GLU A 157 -2.70 -0.71 -4.38
CA GLU A 157 -2.29 -2.10 -4.23
C GLU A 157 -0.85 -2.19 -3.72
N GLY A 158 0.08 -1.38 -4.26
CA GLY A 158 1.46 -1.28 -3.77
C GLY A 158 1.54 -0.79 -2.32
N TRP A 159 0.69 0.17 -1.92
CA TRP A 159 0.61 0.61 -0.52
C TRP A 159 0.04 -0.49 0.39
N LEU A 160 -0.99 -1.20 -0.06
CA LEU A 160 -1.53 -2.34 0.69
C LEU A 160 -0.47 -3.43 0.85
N GLU A 161 0.22 -3.81 -0.21
CA GLU A 161 1.30 -4.80 -0.17
C GLU A 161 2.40 -4.38 0.83
N GLY A 162 2.89 -3.13 0.74
CA GLY A 162 3.85 -2.59 1.70
C GLY A 162 3.33 -2.62 3.14
N TYR A 163 2.04 -2.36 3.34
CA TYR A 163 1.42 -2.39 4.66
C TYR A 163 1.34 -3.82 5.22
N LEU A 164 1.00 -4.81 4.38
CA LEU A 164 0.98 -6.23 4.73
C LEU A 164 2.39 -6.73 5.11
N LEU A 165 3.42 -6.31 4.38
CA LEU A 165 4.82 -6.64 4.67
C LEU A 165 5.27 -6.20 6.06
N THR A 166 4.62 -5.21 6.65
CA THR A 166 4.88 -4.78 8.04
C THR A 166 4.18 -5.64 9.10
N GLY A 167 3.49 -6.72 8.72
CA GLY A 167 2.73 -7.60 9.63
C GLY A 167 1.34 -7.08 9.99
N ARG A 168 0.82 -6.15 9.20
CA ARG A 168 -0.51 -5.54 9.35
C ARG A 168 -1.49 -6.16 8.36
N HIS A 169 -2.75 -5.70 8.41
CA HIS A 169 -3.83 -6.20 7.57
C HIS A 169 -4.54 -5.04 6.88
N GLY A 170 -5.14 -5.29 5.73
CA GLY A 170 -5.89 -4.28 5.02
C GLY A 170 -6.96 -4.87 4.12
N PHE A 171 -7.77 -4.00 3.59
CA PHE A 171 -8.83 -4.30 2.64
C PHE A 171 -8.73 -3.32 1.47
N PHE A 172 -8.81 -3.83 0.25
CA PHE A 172 -8.83 -3.04 -0.97
C PHE A 172 -10.17 -3.23 -1.69
N SER A 173 -10.72 -2.16 -2.20
CA SER A 173 -11.94 -2.18 -3.01
C SER A 173 -11.75 -1.39 -4.30
N THR A 174 -12.37 -1.85 -5.38
CA THR A 174 -12.46 -1.18 -6.66
C THR A 174 -13.74 -1.61 -7.39
N TYR A 175 -14.08 -0.97 -8.52
CA TYR A 175 -15.18 -1.40 -9.37
C TYR A 175 -14.78 -2.54 -10.29
N GLU A 176 -15.74 -3.38 -10.67
CA GLU A 176 -15.52 -4.47 -11.64
C GLU A 176 -14.96 -3.97 -12.98
N ALA A 177 -15.30 -2.74 -13.36
CA ALA A 177 -14.78 -2.12 -14.59
C ALA A 177 -13.25 -2.01 -14.60
N PHE A 178 -12.61 -1.97 -13.43
CA PHE A 178 -11.17 -1.83 -13.28
C PHE A 178 -10.45 -3.15 -12.95
N ALA A 179 -11.14 -4.29 -13.01
CA ALA A 179 -10.56 -5.60 -12.71
C ALA A 179 -9.25 -5.87 -13.49
N HIS A 180 -9.19 -5.47 -14.76
CA HIS A 180 -7.97 -5.63 -15.57
C HIS A 180 -6.83 -4.69 -15.18
N VAL A 181 -7.13 -3.56 -14.55
CA VAL A 181 -6.11 -2.64 -14.02
C VAL A 181 -5.42 -3.26 -12.82
N ILE A 182 -6.17 -3.88 -11.91
CA ILE A 182 -5.64 -4.48 -10.70
C ILE A 182 -4.98 -5.85 -10.93
N ASP A 183 -5.37 -6.59 -11.96
CA ASP A 183 -4.93 -7.97 -12.23
C ASP A 183 -3.39 -8.10 -12.29
N SER A 184 -2.72 -7.15 -12.90
CA SER A 184 -1.25 -7.17 -13.03
C SER A 184 -0.54 -7.11 -11.67
N MET A 185 -0.99 -6.25 -10.77
CA MET A 185 -0.44 -6.12 -9.41
C MET A 185 -0.83 -7.29 -8.54
N PHE A 186 -2.05 -7.79 -8.67
CA PHE A 186 -2.49 -9.00 -7.98
C PHE A 186 -1.61 -10.21 -8.34
N ASN A 187 -1.31 -10.40 -9.62
CA ASN A 187 -0.42 -11.45 -10.08
C ASN A 187 1.03 -11.28 -9.57
N GLN A 188 1.51 -10.04 -9.50
CA GLN A 188 2.81 -9.74 -8.89
C GLN A 188 2.81 -10.08 -7.40
N HIS A 189 1.78 -9.72 -6.67
CA HIS A 189 1.63 -10.05 -5.26
C HIS A 189 1.56 -11.57 -5.02
N ALA A 190 0.86 -12.31 -5.87
CA ALA A 190 0.80 -13.76 -5.82
C ALA A 190 2.18 -14.40 -5.96
N LYS A 191 3.02 -13.93 -6.90
CA LYS A 191 4.41 -14.36 -7.03
C LYS A 191 5.25 -14.05 -5.79
N TRP A 192 5.04 -12.88 -5.21
CA TRP A 192 5.72 -12.51 -3.99
C TRP A 192 5.32 -13.40 -2.82
N LEU A 193 4.04 -13.74 -2.68
CA LEU A 193 3.55 -14.68 -1.66
C LEU A 193 4.18 -16.06 -1.83
N ASP A 194 4.29 -16.56 -3.05
CA ASP A 194 4.93 -17.84 -3.36
C ASP A 194 6.39 -17.87 -2.88
N ILE A 195 7.15 -16.82 -3.16
CA ILE A 195 8.55 -16.69 -2.68
C ILE A 195 8.60 -16.50 -1.15
N ALA A 196 7.64 -15.82 -0.57
CA ALA A 196 7.60 -15.52 0.86
C ALA A 196 7.11 -16.69 1.72
N GLU A 197 6.62 -17.78 1.13
CA GLU A 197 6.13 -18.97 1.85
C GLU A 197 7.21 -19.56 2.77
N ASP A 198 8.47 -19.50 2.34
CA ASP A 198 9.61 -19.99 3.13
C ASP A 198 10.01 -19.08 4.30
N LEU A 199 9.42 -17.91 4.42
CA LEU A 199 9.71 -16.97 5.50
C LEU A 199 8.92 -17.31 6.76
N PRO A 200 9.54 -17.34 7.96
CA PRO A 200 8.91 -17.83 9.18
C PRO A 200 7.86 -16.89 9.79
N TRP A 201 7.35 -15.96 9.03
CA TRP A 201 6.33 -14.99 9.45
C TRP A 201 5.24 -14.79 8.41
#